data_6937bcf96efe940d95709ceafca56dda
#
_entry.id   6937bcf96efe940d95709ceafca56dda
#
_cell.length_a   1.000
_cell.length_b   1.000
_cell.length_c   1.000
_cell.angle_alpha   90.00
_cell.angle_beta   90.00
_cell.angle_gamma   90.00
#
_symmetry.space_group_name_H-M   'P 1'
#
loop_
_entity.id
_entity.type
_entity.pdbx_description
1 polymer ?
#
loop_
_entity_poly.entity_id
_entity_poly.type
_entity_poly.pdbx_seq_one_letter_code
_entity_poly.pdbx_strand_id
1 'polypeptide(L)'
;MLASGLVNSWYLLGSPRDLVTTGYGRLVALKIGLFAAMIAIATVNRLYLTPRLPAAPALRTLQRNSIAEICLGLCVLLFVGMLGTLPPSAHTHAAPEGIPPGAAFVHIHAPEAMTDVMVNPGRPGQADVTIRVSREDMSLFPAKDVRLVLEPPRPGGRPVEENAVEQVDRTWLVSGITVSEPGIWTVRVIIRPDSGEPIALDAPIVIER
;
A
#
# COMPACT_ATOMS: atom_id res chain seq x y z
N MET A 1 -15.17 -6.27 -17.28
CA MET A 1 -14.05 -5.36 -16.94
C MET A 1 -14.43 -4.22 -15.99
N LEU A 2 -15.51 -3.44 -16.21
CA LEU A 2 -15.92 -2.37 -15.27
C LEU A 2 -16.27 -2.90 -13.87
N ALA A 3 -17.04 -3.97 -13.77
CA ALA A 3 -17.41 -4.57 -12.49
C ALA A 3 -16.21 -5.07 -11.69
N SER A 4 -15.27 -5.75 -12.35
CA SER A 4 -14.05 -6.22 -11.68
C SER A 4 -13.16 -5.07 -11.22
N GLY A 5 -13.07 -3.98 -11.99
CA GLY A 5 -12.35 -2.78 -11.59
C GLY A 5 -12.96 -2.07 -10.38
N LEU A 6 -14.30 -2.00 -10.30
CA LEU A 6 -15.03 -1.46 -9.16
C LEU A 6 -14.83 -2.30 -7.89
N VAL A 7 -14.97 -3.61 -8.01
CA VAL A 7 -14.74 -4.54 -6.88
C VAL A 7 -13.30 -4.44 -6.38
N ASN A 8 -12.31 -4.46 -7.28
CA ASN A 8 -10.91 -4.33 -6.91
C ASN A 8 -10.61 -2.96 -6.24
N SER A 9 -11.19 -1.87 -6.77
CA SER A 9 -11.04 -0.54 -6.15
C SER A 9 -11.68 -0.46 -4.77
N TRP A 10 -12.79 -1.15 -4.54
CA TRP A 10 -13.44 -1.23 -3.24
C TRP A 10 -12.56 -1.92 -2.20
N TYR A 11 -11.95 -3.06 -2.55
CA TYR A 11 -11.05 -3.78 -1.64
C TYR A 11 -9.74 -3.02 -1.35
N LEU A 12 -9.23 -2.25 -2.33
CA LEU A 12 -7.97 -1.52 -2.19
C LEU A 12 -8.10 -0.17 -1.47
N LEU A 13 -9.30 0.40 -1.37
CA LEU A 13 -9.53 1.72 -0.77
C LEU A 13 -9.92 1.66 0.71
N GLY A 14 -10.45 0.54 1.20
CA GLY A 14 -10.93 0.40 2.58
C GLY A 14 -12.14 1.29 2.91
N SER A 15 -12.10 2.59 2.59
CA SER A 15 -13.17 3.57 2.86
C SER A 15 -13.36 4.54 1.68
N PRO A 16 -14.61 5.00 1.38
CA PRO A 16 -14.86 6.05 0.40
C PRO A 16 -14.15 7.39 0.69
N ARG A 17 -13.84 7.67 1.96
CA ARG A 17 -13.09 8.87 2.37
C ARG A 17 -11.65 8.84 1.88
N ASP A 18 -11.08 7.66 1.74
CA ASP A 18 -9.69 7.47 1.31
C ASP A 18 -9.44 7.90 -0.14
N LEU A 19 -10.51 8.01 -0.95
CA LEU A 19 -10.46 8.60 -2.30
C LEU A 19 -9.94 10.04 -2.32
N VAL A 20 -10.18 10.82 -1.27
CA VAL A 20 -9.79 12.23 -1.19
C VAL A 20 -8.66 12.50 -0.20
N THR A 21 -8.50 11.66 0.81
CA THR A 21 -7.54 11.87 1.90
C THR A 21 -6.17 11.27 1.59
N THR A 22 -6.10 10.16 0.87
CA THR A 22 -4.83 9.47 0.57
C THR A 22 -4.27 9.81 -0.81
N GLY A 23 -2.96 9.76 -0.98
CA GLY A 23 -2.30 9.93 -2.28
C GLY A 23 -2.74 8.87 -3.29
N TYR A 24 -2.85 7.61 -2.84
CA TYR A 24 -3.36 6.50 -3.63
C TYR A 24 -4.81 6.75 -4.08
N GLY A 25 -5.70 7.14 -3.14
CA GLY A 25 -7.10 7.42 -3.42
C GLY A 25 -7.29 8.55 -4.45
N ARG A 26 -6.50 9.62 -4.36
CA ARG A 26 -6.54 10.74 -5.33
C ARG A 26 -6.18 10.28 -6.75
N LEU A 27 -5.19 9.39 -6.91
CA LEU A 27 -4.84 8.82 -8.21
C LEU A 27 -5.94 7.88 -8.74
N VAL A 28 -6.58 7.10 -7.86
CA VAL A 28 -7.75 6.27 -8.22
C VAL A 28 -8.92 7.16 -8.66
N ALA A 29 -9.22 8.24 -7.94
CA ALA A 29 -10.26 9.19 -8.30
C ALA A 29 -9.99 9.85 -9.66
N LEU A 30 -8.74 10.27 -9.90
CA LEU A 30 -8.32 10.82 -11.19
C LEU A 30 -8.48 9.81 -12.32
N LYS A 31 -8.07 8.56 -12.13
CA LYS A 31 -8.26 7.46 -13.09
C LYS A 31 -9.75 7.26 -13.43
N ILE A 32 -10.62 7.26 -12.42
CA ILE A 32 -12.08 7.13 -12.61
C ILE A 32 -12.60 8.32 -13.43
N GLY A 33 -12.18 9.54 -13.12
CA GLY A 33 -12.57 10.75 -13.85
C GLY A 33 -12.14 10.73 -15.33
N LEU A 34 -10.89 10.33 -15.60
CA LEU A 34 -10.39 10.19 -16.97
C LEU A 34 -11.18 9.13 -17.75
N PHE A 35 -11.49 8.01 -17.12
CA PHE A 35 -12.27 6.94 -17.74
C PHE A 35 -13.72 7.37 -18.03
N ALA A 36 -14.34 8.12 -17.11
CA ALA A 36 -15.68 8.70 -17.33
C ALA A 36 -15.67 9.70 -18.49
N ALA A 37 -14.63 10.52 -18.61
CA ALA A 37 -14.47 11.44 -19.75
C ALA A 37 -14.34 10.67 -21.09
N MET A 38 -13.58 9.59 -21.14
CA MET A 38 -13.48 8.73 -22.33
C MET A 38 -14.85 8.15 -22.71
N ILE A 39 -15.61 7.63 -21.74
CA ILE A 39 -16.97 7.10 -22.00
C ILE A 39 -17.89 8.21 -22.54
N ALA A 40 -17.83 9.42 -21.99
CA ALA A 40 -18.63 10.55 -22.46
C ALA A 40 -18.29 10.89 -23.91
N ILE A 41 -17.01 10.99 -24.28
CA ILE A 41 -16.56 11.26 -25.64
C ILE A 41 -17.02 10.12 -26.58
N ALA A 42 -16.81 8.85 -26.21
CA ALA A 42 -17.25 7.70 -26.98
C ALA A 42 -18.78 7.69 -27.21
N THR A 43 -19.54 8.06 -26.19
CA THR A 43 -21.02 8.18 -26.28
C THR A 43 -21.42 9.27 -27.26
N VAL A 44 -20.79 10.45 -27.20
CA VAL A 44 -21.02 11.53 -28.17
C VAL A 44 -20.64 11.09 -29.59
N ASN A 45 -19.51 10.44 -29.75
CA ASN A 45 -19.07 9.94 -31.06
C ASN A 45 -20.09 8.96 -31.63
N ARG A 46 -20.58 8.00 -30.81
CA ARG A 46 -21.49 6.94 -31.25
C ARG A 46 -22.90 7.47 -31.53
N LEU A 47 -23.45 8.29 -30.63
CA LEU A 47 -24.87 8.66 -30.70
C LEU A 47 -25.12 9.92 -31.55
N TYR A 48 -24.17 10.86 -31.59
CA TYR A 48 -24.37 12.14 -32.25
C TYR A 48 -23.56 12.31 -33.53
N LEU A 49 -22.30 11.88 -33.57
CA LEU A 49 -21.42 12.12 -34.71
C LEU A 49 -21.53 11.02 -35.77
N THR A 50 -21.53 9.77 -35.38
CA THR A 50 -21.60 8.64 -36.33
C THR A 50 -22.86 8.69 -37.22
N PRO A 51 -24.09 8.99 -36.73
CA PRO A 51 -25.24 9.10 -37.59
C PRO A 51 -25.20 10.27 -38.58
N ARG A 52 -24.34 11.26 -38.36
CA ARG A 52 -24.19 12.44 -39.21
C ARG A 52 -23.07 12.35 -40.24
N LEU A 53 -22.40 11.22 -40.30
CA LEU A 53 -21.45 10.94 -41.38
C LEU A 53 -22.22 10.70 -42.69
N PRO A 54 -21.74 11.20 -43.87
CA PRO A 54 -20.37 11.66 -44.17
C PRO A 54 -20.16 13.21 -44.13
N ALA A 55 -20.95 14.00 -43.41
CA ALA A 55 -20.77 15.42 -43.33
C ALA A 55 -19.37 15.86 -42.87
N ALA A 56 -18.67 16.69 -43.63
CA ALA A 56 -17.29 17.11 -43.34
C ALA A 56 -17.05 17.64 -41.91
N PRO A 57 -17.96 18.49 -41.32
CA PRO A 57 -17.77 18.95 -39.96
C PRO A 57 -17.87 17.79 -38.91
N ALA A 58 -18.74 16.83 -39.12
CA ALA A 58 -18.85 15.64 -38.24
C ALA A 58 -17.58 14.80 -38.27
N LEU A 59 -16.99 14.61 -39.44
CA LEU A 59 -15.75 13.83 -39.60
C LEU A 59 -14.57 14.51 -38.89
N ARG A 60 -14.40 15.82 -38.99
CA ARG A 60 -13.33 16.58 -38.30
C ARG A 60 -13.48 16.46 -36.77
N THR A 61 -14.72 16.60 -36.28
CA THR A 61 -14.99 16.49 -34.85
C THR A 61 -14.72 15.07 -34.36
N LEU A 62 -15.11 14.04 -35.11
CA LEU A 62 -14.83 12.65 -34.79
C LEU A 62 -13.32 12.37 -34.70
N GLN A 63 -12.54 12.86 -35.67
CA GLN A 63 -11.08 12.74 -35.66
C GLN A 63 -10.45 13.40 -34.41
N ARG A 64 -10.89 14.62 -34.07
CA ARG A 64 -10.40 15.32 -32.88
C ARG A 64 -10.75 14.57 -31.59
N ASN A 65 -11.98 14.05 -31.50
CA ASN A 65 -12.42 13.26 -30.35
C ASN A 65 -11.64 11.94 -30.23
N SER A 66 -11.36 11.26 -31.35
CA SER A 66 -10.55 10.02 -31.35
C SER A 66 -9.12 10.29 -30.86
N ILE A 67 -8.51 11.41 -31.27
CA ILE A 67 -7.20 11.81 -30.76
C ILE A 67 -7.28 12.07 -29.24
N ALA A 68 -8.32 12.77 -28.78
CA ALA A 68 -8.52 13.03 -27.35
C ALA A 68 -8.70 11.73 -26.55
N GLU A 69 -9.44 10.75 -27.08
CA GLU A 69 -9.58 9.42 -26.47
C GLU A 69 -8.23 8.69 -26.36
N ILE A 70 -7.41 8.72 -27.41
CA ILE A 70 -6.06 8.13 -27.38
C ILE A 70 -5.20 8.81 -26.32
N CYS A 71 -5.17 10.14 -26.26
CA CYS A 71 -4.40 10.86 -25.24
C CYS A 71 -4.88 10.56 -23.83
N LEU A 72 -6.19 10.51 -23.60
CA LEU A 72 -6.77 10.13 -22.30
C LEU A 72 -6.41 8.69 -21.93
N GLY A 73 -6.44 7.76 -22.90
CA GLY A 73 -6.03 6.38 -22.69
C GLY A 73 -4.57 6.24 -22.26
N LEU A 74 -3.67 6.99 -22.93
CA LEU A 74 -2.26 7.03 -22.55
C LEU A 74 -2.07 7.62 -21.14
N CYS A 75 -2.80 8.68 -20.78
CA CYS A 75 -2.79 9.21 -19.42
C CYS A 75 -3.25 8.16 -18.39
N VAL A 76 -4.32 7.41 -18.67
CA VAL A 76 -4.78 6.35 -17.79
C VAL A 76 -3.70 5.29 -17.58
N LEU A 77 -3.00 4.87 -18.65
CA LEU A 77 -1.92 3.88 -18.55
C LEU A 77 -0.76 4.40 -17.69
N LEU A 78 -0.39 5.68 -17.85
CA LEU A 78 0.65 6.31 -17.05
C LEU A 78 0.28 6.33 -15.55
N PHE A 79 -0.96 6.72 -15.22
CA PHE A 79 -1.43 6.70 -13.83
C PHE A 79 -1.56 5.29 -13.25
N VAL A 80 -1.91 4.29 -14.06
CA VAL A 80 -1.90 2.88 -13.63
C VAL A 80 -0.48 2.43 -13.28
N GLY A 81 0.53 2.83 -14.08
CA GLY A 81 1.93 2.58 -13.77
C GLY A 81 2.35 3.22 -12.43
N MET A 82 1.97 4.48 -12.21
CA MET A 82 2.25 5.17 -10.94
C MET A 82 1.55 4.51 -9.73
N LEU A 83 0.30 4.04 -9.89
CA LEU A 83 -0.42 3.34 -8.82
C LEU A 83 0.29 2.06 -8.38
N GLY A 84 0.98 1.37 -9.29
CA GLY A 84 1.75 0.17 -8.98
C GLY A 84 2.99 0.43 -8.11
N THR A 85 3.42 1.69 -7.97
CA THR A 85 4.56 2.08 -7.12
C THR A 85 4.14 2.59 -5.73
N LEU A 86 2.84 2.78 -5.51
CA LEU A 86 2.31 3.28 -4.24
C LEU A 86 1.66 2.14 -3.45
N PRO A 87 1.86 2.09 -2.13
CA PRO A 87 1.14 1.14 -1.29
C PRO A 87 -0.37 1.46 -1.34
N PRO A 88 -1.24 0.43 -1.50
CA PRO A 88 -2.69 0.61 -1.45
C PRO A 88 -3.12 1.19 -0.10
N SER A 89 -4.14 2.06 -0.11
CA SER A 89 -4.64 2.70 1.13
C SER A 89 -5.25 1.70 2.12
N ALA A 90 -5.71 0.53 1.66
CA ALA A 90 -6.15 -0.55 2.54
C ALA A 90 -5.03 -1.12 3.41
N HIS A 91 -3.76 -0.95 3.02
CA HIS A 91 -2.60 -1.33 3.84
C HIS A 91 -2.03 -0.16 4.67
N THR A 92 -2.46 1.07 4.39
CA THR A 92 -2.29 2.20 5.30
C THR A 92 -3.53 2.29 6.21
N HIS A 93 -3.83 1.22 6.95
CA HIS A 93 -4.80 1.31 8.03
C HIS A 93 -4.39 2.47 8.92
N ALA A 94 -5.36 3.32 9.29
CA ALA A 94 -5.17 4.23 10.40
C ALA A 94 -4.50 3.41 11.50
N ALA A 95 -3.34 3.88 11.96
CA ALA A 95 -2.60 3.20 13.01
C ALA A 95 -3.61 2.74 14.07
N PRO A 96 -3.59 1.48 14.52
CA PRO A 96 -4.52 1.00 15.52
C PRO A 96 -4.61 2.01 16.66
N GLU A 97 -5.79 2.18 17.25
CA GLU A 97 -5.93 3.03 18.44
C GLU A 97 -4.88 2.62 19.47
N GLY A 98 -3.99 3.55 19.82
CA GLY A 98 -2.88 3.29 20.76
C GLY A 98 -1.47 3.41 20.17
N ILE A 99 -1.30 3.71 18.87
CA ILE A 99 0.05 4.01 18.34
C ILE A 99 0.47 5.41 18.77
N PRO A 100 1.63 5.54 19.43
CA PRO A 100 2.16 6.84 19.83
C PRO A 100 2.37 7.76 18.62
N PRO A 101 2.11 9.07 18.75
CA PRO A 101 2.43 10.04 17.72
C PRO A 101 3.92 9.97 17.34
N GLY A 102 4.21 9.89 16.04
CA GLY A 102 5.58 9.81 15.52
C GLY A 102 6.20 8.41 15.57
N ALA A 103 5.44 7.37 15.89
CA ALA A 103 5.87 5.99 15.67
C ALA A 103 5.61 5.55 14.22
N ALA A 104 6.51 4.77 13.66
CA ALA A 104 6.29 4.07 12.39
C ALA A 104 5.60 2.73 12.67
N PHE A 105 4.62 2.39 11.83
CA PHE A 105 3.84 1.17 11.99
C PHE A 105 3.67 0.45 10.66
N VAL A 106 3.73 -0.88 10.69
CA VAL A 106 3.40 -1.73 9.56
C VAL A 106 2.66 -2.98 10.03
N HIS A 107 1.59 -3.32 9.32
CA HIS A 107 0.87 -4.58 9.46
C HIS A 107 1.26 -5.51 8.33
N ILE A 108 1.70 -6.71 8.67
CA ILE A 108 2.13 -7.74 7.70
C ILE A 108 1.13 -8.88 7.76
N HIS A 109 0.51 -9.16 6.62
CA HIS A 109 -0.46 -10.24 6.48
C HIS A 109 0.11 -11.35 5.61
N ALA A 110 0.15 -12.58 6.14
CA ALA A 110 0.48 -13.78 5.40
C ALA A 110 -0.46 -14.92 5.81
N PRO A 111 -0.61 -15.97 4.98
CA PRO A 111 -1.50 -17.09 5.28
C PRO A 111 -1.19 -17.82 6.59
N GLU A 112 0.08 -17.84 6.98
CA GLU A 112 0.56 -18.58 8.14
C GLU A 112 0.46 -17.77 9.44
N ALA A 113 0.66 -16.45 9.37
CA ALA A 113 0.65 -15.56 10.52
C ALA A 113 0.47 -14.09 10.09
N MET A 114 0.02 -13.26 11.01
CA MET A 114 -0.05 -11.80 10.87
C MET A 114 0.87 -11.16 11.91
N THR A 115 1.49 -10.05 11.55
CA THR A 115 2.42 -9.37 12.44
C THR A 115 2.22 -7.86 12.37
N ASP A 116 2.04 -7.24 13.54
CA ASP A 116 2.07 -5.79 13.71
C ASP A 116 3.47 -5.41 14.19
N VAL A 117 4.14 -4.50 13.48
CA VAL A 117 5.44 -4.00 13.86
C VAL A 117 5.38 -2.49 14.05
N MET A 118 5.76 -2.03 15.23
CA MET A 118 5.79 -0.62 15.59
C MET A 118 7.22 -0.22 15.98
N VAL A 119 7.78 0.77 15.30
CA VAL A 119 9.07 1.38 15.62
C VAL A 119 8.82 2.74 16.28
N ASN A 120 9.25 2.90 17.51
CA ASN A 120 9.06 4.13 18.28
C ASN A 120 10.37 4.64 18.89
N PRO A 121 10.79 5.88 18.55
CA PRO A 121 10.22 6.77 17.54
C PRO A 121 10.48 6.28 16.10
N GLY A 122 9.58 6.60 15.15
CA GLY A 122 9.69 6.30 13.73
C GLY A 122 10.61 7.27 12.97
N ARG A 123 11.75 7.63 13.54
CA ARG A 123 12.75 8.55 12.99
C ARG A 123 14.18 8.05 13.25
N PRO A 124 15.19 8.58 12.55
CA PRO A 124 16.60 8.21 12.82
C PRO A 124 17.02 8.47 14.26
N GLY A 125 17.79 7.55 14.82
CA GLY A 125 18.22 7.55 16.20
C GLY A 125 17.99 6.22 16.90
N GLN A 126 17.99 6.25 18.24
CA GLN A 126 17.61 5.08 19.02
C GLN A 126 16.09 4.90 19.02
N ALA A 127 15.64 3.68 18.81
CA ALA A 127 14.24 3.33 18.79
C ALA A 127 14.02 1.95 19.42
N ASP A 128 12.81 1.76 19.92
CA ASP A 128 12.30 0.46 20.38
C ASP A 128 11.33 -0.10 19.32
N VAL A 129 11.36 -1.42 19.13
CA VAL A 129 10.46 -2.09 18.20
C VAL A 129 9.57 -3.04 18.96
N THR A 130 8.26 -2.79 18.89
CA THR A 130 7.24 -3.69 19.43
C THR A 130 6.65 -4.52 18.31
N ILE A 131 6.60 -5.84 18.51
CA ILE A 131 6.08 -6.79 17.53
C ILE A 131 4.96 -7.57 18.19
N ARG A 132 3.80 -7.62 17.53
CA ARG A 132 2.68 -8.48 17.92
C ARG A 132 2.46 -9.52 16.85
N VAL A 133 2.42 -10.80 17.23
CA VAL A 133 2.18 -11.90 16.30
C VAL A 133 0.79 -12.49 16.57
N SER A 134 -0.03 -12.61 15.53
CA SER A 134 -1.40 -13.10 15.61
C SER A 134 -1.72 -14.06 14.46
N ARG A 135 -2.82 -14.79 14.60
CA ARG A 135 -3.43 -15.57 13.52
C ARG A 135 -4.43 -14.71 12.74
N GLU A 136 -4.95 -15.23 11.64
CA GLU A 136 -5.96 -14.55 10.81
C GLU A 136 -7.23 -14.20 11.61
N ASP A 137 -7.59 -14.97 12.62
CA ASP A 137 -8.72 -14.71 13.52
C ASP A 137 -8.40 -13.73 14.65
N MET A 138 -7.26 -13.01 14.57
CA MET A 138 -6.74 -12.09 15.57
C MET A 138 -6.38 -12.74 16.93
N SER A 139 -6.43 -14.06 17.05
CA SER A 139 -5.93 -14.76 18.23
C SER A 139 -4.40 -14.71 18.27
N LEU A 140 -3.83 -14.79 19.46
CA LEU A 140 -2.37 -14.79 19.64
C LEU A 140 -1.74 -16.02 18.99
N PHE A 141 -0.68 -15.78 18.23
CA PHE A 141 0.12 -16.86 17.65
C PHE A 141 1.15 -17.35 18.68
N PRO A 142 1.21 -18.65 18.99
CA PRO A 142 2.21 -19.19 19.91
C PRO A 142 3.58 -19.23 19.22
N ALA A 143 4.42 -18.27 19.56
CA ALA A 143 5.79 -18.19 19.08
C ALA A 143 6.77 -18.52 20.23
N LYS A 144 7.75 -19.35 19.95
CA LYS A 144 8.84 -19.68 20.88
C LYS A 144 9.95 -18.61 20.84
N ASP A 145 10.15 -18.02 19.68
CA ASP A 145 11.21 -17.04 19.41
C ASP A 145 10.79 -16.14 18.25
N VAL A 146 11.08 -14.85 18.37
CA VAL A 146 10.84 -13.86 17.33
C VAL A 146 12.12 -13.06 17.11
N ARG A 147 12.59 -13.03 15.87
CA ARG A 147 13.75 -12.26 15.46
C ARG A 147 13.34 -11.13 14.52
N LEU A 148 13.87 -9.95 14.77
CA LEU A 148 13.74 -8.78 13.92
C LEU A 148 14.98 -8.61 13.05
N VAL A 149 14.77 -8.35 11.75
CA VAL A 149 15.79 -7.87 10.83
C VAL A 149 15.27 -6.59 10.19
N LEU A 150 16.03 -5.51 10.30
CA LEU A 150 15.76 -4.22 9.65
C LEU A 150 16.82 -3.94 8.61
N GLU A 151 16.44 -3.97 7.34
CA GLU A 151 17.32 -3.67 6.21
C GLU A 151 17.21 -2.18 5.83
N PRO A 152 18.32 -1.44 5.76
CA PRO A 152 18.30 -0.02 5.45
C PRO A 152 17.91 0.25 3.99
N PRO A 153 17.42 1.47 3.66
CA PRO A 153 16.99 1.83 2.31
C PRO A 153 18.13 1.84 1.28
N ARG A 154 19.39 1.97 1.72
CA ARG A 154 20.55 1.97 0.82
C ARG A 154 21.07 0.57 0.58
N PRO A 155 21.28 0.16 -0.69
CA PRO A 155 21.93 -1.10 -1.00
C PRO A 155 23.33 -1.20 -0.37
N GLY A 156 23.59 -2.31 0.34
CA GLY A 156 24.86 -2.54 1.03
C GLY A 156 24.97 -1.90 2.42
N GLY A 157 23.91 -1.27 2.93
CA GLY A 157 23.81 -0.87 4.32
C GLY A 157 23.83 -2.10 5.25
N ARG A 158 24.32 -1.90 6.48
CA ARG A 158 24.37 -2.99 7.45
C ARG A 158 22.97 -3.22 8.06
N PRO A 159 22.38 -4.40 7.94
CA PRO A 159 21.11 -4.69 8.59
C PRO A 159 21.26 -4.69 10.12
N VAL A 160 20.19 -4.34 10.80
CA VAL A 160 20.06 -4.50 12.25
C VAL A 160 19.35 -5.82 12.51
N GLU A 161 20.01 -6.74 13.19
CA GLU A 161 19.43 -8.05 13.52
C GLU A 161 19.44 -8.22 15.03
N GLU A 162 18.25 -8.44 15.62
CA GLU A 162 18.11 -8.58 17.07
C GLU A 162 17.01 -9.61 17.39
N ASN A 163 17.19 -10.33 18.49
CA ASN A 163 16.16 -11.20 19.03
C ASN A 163 15.22 -10.38 19.91
N ALA A 164 13.93 -10.55 19.68
CA ALA A 164 12.91 -9.91 20.50
C ALA A 164 12.69 -10.65 21.81
N VAL A 165 12.35 -9.90 22.85
CA VAL A 165 12.05 -10.44 24.19
C VAL A 165 10.54 -10.41 24.40
N GLU A 166 9.95 -11.57 24.72
CA GLU A 166 8.51 -11.66 25.01
C GLU A 166 8.16 -10.86 26.28
N GLN A 167 7.11 -10.04 26.18
CA GLN A 167 6.58 -9.23 27.25
C GLN A 167 5.38 -9.91 27.93
N VAL A 168 4.98 -9.39 29.08
CA VAL A 168 3.85 -9.93 29.87
C VAL A 168 2.52 -9.88 29.10
N ASP A 169 2.36 -8.88 28.21
CA ASP A 169 1.19 -8.71 27.35
C ASP A 169 1.25 -9.52 26.04
N ARG A 170 2.21 -10.45 25.94
CA ARG A 170 2.43 -11.29 24.76
C ARG A 170 2.87 -10.53 23.51
N THR A 171 3.32 -9.30 23.64
CA THR A 171 4.09 -8.60 22.60
C THR A 171 5.56 -8.97 22.70
N TRP A 172 6.30 -8.74 21.62
CA TRP A 172 7.73 -8.97 21.54
C TRP A 172 8.45 -7.63 21.41
N LEU A 173 9.43 -7.37 22.25
CA LEU A 173 10.14 -6.10 22.31
C LEU A 173 11.61 -6.26 21.93
N VAL A 174 12.07 -5.40 21.02
CA VAL A 174 13.49 -5.17 20.75
C VAL A 174 13.81 -3.75 21.15
N SER A 175 14.65 -3.57 22.15
CA SER A 175 14.96 -2.25 22.70
C SER A 175 16.30 -1.70 22.22
N GLY A 176 16.35 -0.37 22.03
CA GLY A 176 17.60 0.36 21.83
C GLY A 176 18.27 0.11 20.47
N ILE A 177 17.53 -0.26 19.44
CA ILE A 177 18.09 -0.37 18.09
C ILE A 177 18.46 1.02 17.55
N THR A 178 19.46 1.07 16.67
CA THR A 178 19.86 2.31 16.00
C THR A 178 19.36 2.33 14.57
N VAL A 179 18.42 3.22 14.28
CA VAL A 179 17.97 3.52 12.93
C VAL A 179 18.84 4.62 12.33
N SER A 180 19.63 4.31 11.32
CA SER A 180 20.73 5.18 10.84
C SER A 180 20.27 6.35 9.97
N GLU A 181 19.19 6.20 9.21
CA GLU A 181 18.73 7.19 8.21
C GLU A 181 17.22 7.12 7.97
N PRO A 182 16.62 8.24 7.52
CA PRO A 182 15.21 8.23 7.10
C PRO A 182 15.06 7.53 5.76
N GLY A 183 13.87 7.00 5.48
CA GLY A 183 13.52 6.35 4.22
C GLY A 183 12.68 5.12 4.39
N ILE A 184 12.57 4.33 3.33
CA ILE A 184 11.82 3.09 3.33
C ILE A 184 12.77 1.95 3.72
N TRP A 185 12.59 1.41 4.91
CA TRP A 185 13.32 0.25 5.41
C TRP A 185 12.52 -1.02 5.12
N THR A 186 13.19 -2.15 4.98
CA THR A 186 12.52 -3.45 4.94
C THR A 186 12.57 -4.07 6.33
N VAL A 187 11.39 -4.29 6.90
CA VAL A 187 11.22 -5.09 8.12
C VAL A 187 11.07 -6.54 7.72
N ARG A 188 11.87 -7.41 8.31
CA ARG A 188 11.67 -8.86 8.26
C ARG A 188 11.50 -9.38 9.67
N VAL A 189 10.38 -10.05 9.93
CA VAL A 189 10.10 -10.73 11.19
C VAL A 189 10.20 -12.22 10.95
N ILE A 190 11.11 -12.89 11.67
CA ILE A 190 11.29 -14.33 11.63
C ILE A 190 10.68 -14.90 12.90
N ILE A 191 9.58 -15.63 12.74
CA ILE A 191 8.81 -16.23 13.82
C ILE A 191 9.14 -17.71 13.88
N ARG A 192 9.57 -18.18 15.02
CA ARG A 192 9.77 -19.60 15.26
C ARG A 192 8.62 -20.13 16.11
N PRO A 193 7.68 -20.92 15.56
CA PRO A 193 6.59 -21.49 16.31
C PRO A 193 7.08 -22.60 17.27
N ASP A 194 6.23 -22.99 18.21
CA ASP A 194 6.53 -24.13 19.10
C ASP A 194 6.69 -25.45 18.34
N SER A 195 6.02 -25.58 17.20
CA SER A 195 6.11 -26.72 16.28
C SER A 195 5.98 -26.25 14.84
N GLY A 196 6.83 -26.76 13.94
CA GLY A 196 6.85 -26.41 12.52
C GLY A 196 8.11 -25.67 12.09
N GLU A 197 8.11 -25.21 10.85
CA GLU A 197 9.22 -24.43 10.27
C GLU A 197 9.13 -22.95 10.65
N PRO A 198 10.27 -22.23 10.68
CA PRO A 198 10.27 -20.79 10.86
C PRO A 198 9.50 -20.08 9.76
N ILE A 199 8.70 -19.08 10.14
CA ILE A 199 7.91 -18.23 9.24
C ILE A 199 8.65 -16.91 9.11
N ALA A 200 8.94 -16.46 7.88
CA ALA A 200 9.54 -15.15 7.62
C ALA A 200 8.52 -14.24 6.93
N LEU A 201 8.29 -13.06 7.51
CA LEU A 201 7.35 -12.05 7.03
C LEU A 201 8.09 -10.77 6.75
N ASP A 202 7.96 -10.25 5.53
CA ASP A 202 8.66 -9.05 5.06
C ASP A 202 7.66 -7.94 4.71
N ALA A 203 7.97 -6.70 5.09
CA ALA A 203 7.21 -5.54 4.64
C ALA A 203 8.06 -4.26 4.66
N PRO A 204 7.73 -3.26 3.81
CA PRO A 204 8.34 -1.94 3.90
C PRO A 204 7.76 -1.15 5.08
N ILE A 205 8.62 -0.44 5.81
CA ILE A 205 8.25 0.52 6.84
C ILE A 205 8.90 1.87 6.56
N VAL A 206 8.14 2.95 6.73
CA VAL A 206 8.61 4.31 6.47
C VAL A 206 9.14 4.92 7.75
N ILE A 207 10.41 5.30 7.75
CA ILE A 207 11.06 6.06 8.82
C ILE A 207 11.09 7.53 8.38
N GLU A 208 10.41 8.39 9.13
CA GLU A 208 10.31 9.82 8.84
C GLU A 208 11.63 10.57 9.17
N ARG A 209 11.71 11.82 8.73
CA ARG A 209 12.89 12.69 9.01
C ARG A 209 12.85 13.31 10.39
#